data_df7f2c70c701ea97cdaf3f5b98fcfe92
#
_entry.id   df7f2c70c701ea97cdaf3f5b98fcfe92
#
_cell.length_a   1.000
_cell.length_b   1.000
_cell.length_c   1.000
_cell.angle_alpha   90.00
_cell.angle_beta   90.00
_cell.angle_gamma   90.00
#
_symmetry.space_group_name_H-M   'P 1'
#
loop_
_entity.id
_entity.type
_entity.pdbx_description
1 polymer ?
#
loop_
_entity_poly.entity_id
_entity_poly.type
_entity_poly.pdbx_seq_one_letter_code
_entity_poly.pdbx_strand_id
1 'polypeptide(L)'
;LLWEALGTEILSPEMAARFDEKFVQPLDLNDNTGEKNELASMIGMFNPVWDDNSGSDAAFLEAVAVAGRILEHKWERFRADERAEQQFAALLAEHRKRIAAEKKAGTMDEKILILSEFFPCQKQLSATEIAFLIFPSNRGGYCVQPVRKENSFNYKYDFPETWLGLEKEALQEATGLSDVSFCHKGGFLLTAETLDDAVAACRISLAGMPKAPVLIHIGTDAIDADDALLRQIPSMEHAVILHKPLL
;
A
#
# COMPACT_ATOMS: atom_id res chain seq x y z
N LEU A 1 -17.60 0.11 -27.91
CA LEU A 1 -19.02 -0.13 -28.27
C LEU A 1 -19.66 -1.27 -27.45
N LEU A 2 -19.13 -2.53 -27.47
CA LEU A 2 -19.73 -3.63 -26.70
C LEU A 2 -19.64 -3.40 -25.20
N TRP A 3 -18.51 -2.93 -24.70
CA TRP A 3 -18.34 -2.63 -23.27
C TRP A 3 -19.23 -1.49 -22.79
N GLU A 4 -19.36 -0.43 -23.54
CA GLU A 4 -20.28 0.70 -23.24
C GLU A 4 -21.73 0.23 -23.11
N ALA A 5 -22.13 -0.76 -23.90
CA ALA A 5 -23.50 -1.30 -23.88
C ALA A 5 -23.73 -2.31 -22.74
N LEU A 6 -22.73 -3.16 -22.43
CA LEU A 6 -22.91 -4.33 -21.57
C LEU A 6 -22.15 -4.24 -20.24
N GLY A 7 -21.21 -3.31 -20.09
CA GLY A 7 -20.34 -3.24 -18.91
C GLY A 7 -21.09 -3.08 -17.60
N THR A 8 -22.16 -2.30 -17.60
CA THR A 8 -23.01 -2.06 -16.41
C THR A 8 -23.95 -3.22 -16.08
N GLU A 9 -24.10 -4.20 -16.95
CA GLU A 9 -24.81 -5.46 -16.64
C GLU A 9 -23.90 -6.42 -15.86
N ILE A 10 -22.58 -6.23 -15.95
CA ILE A 10 -21.54 -7.10 -15.37
C ILE A 10 -20.99 -6.52 -14.07
N LEU A 11 -20.75 -5.21 -14.04
CA LEU A 11 -20.15 -4.46 -12.93
C LEU A 11 -21.06 -3.27 -12.55
N SER A 12 -20.89 -2.72 -11.34
CA SER A 12 -21.54 -1.43 -11.01
C SER A 12 -21.08 -0.33 -12.00
N PRO A 13 -21.86 0.75 -12.18
CA PRO A 13 -21.50 1.81 -13.15
C PRO A 13 -20.11 2.41 -12.91
N GLU A 14 -19.73 2.60 -11.66
CA GLU A 14 -18.40 3.14 -11.30
C GLU A 14 -17.29 2.15 -11.66
N MET A 15 -17.47 0.87 -11.33
CA MET A 15 -16.50 -0.16 -11.64
C MET A 15 -16.42 -0.46 -13.13
N ALA A 16 -17.54 -0.37 -13.86
CA ALA A 16 -17.57 -0.50 -15.31
C ALA A 16 -16.75 0.62 -15.98
N ALA A 17 -16.88 1.86 -15.51
CA ALA A 17 -16.08 2.98 -16.00
C ALA A 17 -14.58 2.80 -15.70
N ARG A 18 -14.22 2.34 -14.49
CA ARG A 18 -12.82 2.04 -14.12
C ARG A 18 -12.24 0.86 -14.91
N PHE A 19 -13.05 -0.14 -15.22
CA PHE A 19 -12.63 -1.26 -16.06
C PHE A 19 -12.41 -0.82 -17.50
N ASP A 20 -13.29 0.02 -18.02
CA ASP A 20 -13.15 0.65 -19.34
C ASP A 20 -11.82 1.38 -19.45
N GLU A 21 -11.56 2.34 -18.57
CA GLU A 21 -10.33 3.15 -18.55
C GLU A 21 -9.06 2.29 -18.46
N LYS A 22 -9.07 1.26 -17.60
CA LYS A 22 -7.84 0.51 -17.27
C LYS A 22 -7.60 -0.72 -18.12
N PHE A 23 -8.63 -1.23 -18.78
CA PHE A 23 -8.54 -2.48 -19.51
C PHE A 23 -9.04 -2.38 -20.95
N VAL A 24 -10.24 -1.83 -21.18
CA VAL A 24 -10.85 -1.80 -22.51
C VAL A 24 -10.19 -0.75 -23.40
N GLN A 25 -10.06 0.48 -22.91
CA GLN A 25 -9.47 1.59 -23.69
C GLN A 25 -8.02 1.32 -24.13
N PRO A 26 -7.12 0.75 -23.28
CA PRO A 26 -5.77 0.37 -23.72
C PRO A 26 -5.75 -0.70 -24.82
N LEU A 27 -6.73 -1.61 -24.85
CA LEU A 27 -6.85 -2.60 -25.91
C LEU A 27 -7.40 -1.96 -27.21
N ASP A 28 -8.40 -1.11 -27.08
CA ASP A 28 -8.98 -0.37 -28.20
C ASP A 28 -7.93 0.57 -28.84
N LEU A 29 -7.13 1.24 -28.00
CA LEU A 29 -6.02 2.07 -28.47
C LEU A 29 -4.98 1.25 -29.25
N ASN A 30 -4.62 0.06 -28.76
CA ASN A 30 -3.74 -0.85 -29.49
C ASN A 30 -4.31 -1.23 -30.86
N ASP A 31 -5.59 -1.59 -30.91
CA ASP A 31 -6.26 -2.01 -32.15
C ASP A 31 -6.30 -0.87 -33.18
N ASN A 32 -6.61 0.34 -32.74
CA ASN A 32 -6.77 1.50 -33.62
C ASN A 32 -5.45 2.17 -34.04
N THR A 33 -4.40 2.11 -33.20
CA THR A 33 -3.17 2.88 -33.43
C THR A 33 -1.90 2.04 -33.53
N GLY A 34 -1.96 0.77 -33.13
CA GLY A 34 -0.79 -0.09 -33.00
C GLY A 34 0.08 0.19 -31.76
N GLU A 35 -0.41 1.02 -30.82
CA GLU A 35 0.29 1.25 -29.55
C GLU A 35 0.48 -0.07 -28.80
N LYS A 36 1.66 -0.27 -28.21
CA LYS A 36 2.01 -1.55 -27.58
C LYS A 36 1.10 -1.88 -26.41
N ASN A 37 0.47 -3.04 -26.48
CA ASN A 37 -0.30 -3.65 -25.42
C ASN A 37 0.19 -5.09 -25.20
N GLU A 38 0.63 -5.42 -23.99
CA GLU A 38 1.20 -6.73 -23.67
C GLU A 38 0.17 -7.86 -23.86
N LEU A 39 -1.08 -7.65 -23.42
CA LEU A 39 -2.13 -8.64 -23.57
C LEU A 39 -2.46 -8.89 -25.04
N ALA A 40 -2.62 -7.83 -25.83
CA ALA A 40 -2.85 -7.96 -27.26
C ALA A 40 -1.70 -8.72 -27.96
N SER A 41 -0.45 -8.44 -27.56
CA SER A 41 0.73 -9.14 -28.05
C SER A 41 0.72 -10.64 -27.68
N MET A 42 0.34 -10.97 -26.42
CA MET A 42 0.23 -12.36 -25.97
C MET A 42 -0.87 -13.12 -26.72
N ILE A 43 -2.04 -12.51 -26.90
CA ILE A 43 -3.12 -13.12 -27.69
C ILE A 43 -2.72 -13.23 -29.15
N GLY A 44 -2.00 -12.27 -29.69
CA GLY A 44 -1.46 -12.30 -31.05
C GLY A 44 -0.50 -13.46 -31.33
N MET A 45 0.14 -14.04 -30.30
CA MET A 45 1.00 -15.23 -30.46
C MET A 45 0.24 -16.51 -30.89
N PHE A 46 -1.08 -16.54 -30.75
CA PHE A 46 -1.90 -17.63 -31.22
C PHE A 46 -2.10 -17.61 -32.76
N ASN A 47 -1.78 -16.49 -33.43
CA ASN A 47 -1.85 -16.49 -34.90
C ASN A 47 -0.87 -17.50 -35.47
N PRO A 48 -1.28 -18.29 -36.48
CA PRO A 48 -0.38 -19.20 -37.21
C PRO A 48 0.84 -18.45 -37.75
N VAL A 49 2.00 -19.09 -37.76
CA VAL A 49 3.20 -18.55 -38.40
C VAL A 49 3.02 -18.49 -39.93
N TRP A 50 3.79 -17.62 -40.59
CA TRP A 50 3.59 -17.26 -41.98
C TRP A 50 3.62 -18.44 -42.97
N ASP A 51 4.24 -19.56 -42.61
CA ASP A 51 4.38 -20.78 -43.41
C ASP A 51 3.47 -21.95 -42.94
N ASP A 52 2.61 -21.69 -41.93
CA ASP A 52 1.61 -22.65 -41.48
C ASP A 52 0.32 -22.55 -42.33
N ASN A 53 0.01 -23.58 -43.08
CA ASN A 53 -1.18 -23.68 -43.92
C ASN A 53 -2.32 -24.49 -43.27
N SER A 54 -2.27 -24.79 -41.98
CA SER A 54 -3.28 -25.63 -41.29
C SER A 54 -4.63 -24.92 -41.08
N GLY A 55 -4.71 -23.61 -41.34
CA GLY A 55 -5.88 -22.78 -41.13
C GLY A 55 -5.89 -22.07 -39.77
N SER A 56 -6.58 -20.96 -39.70
CA SER A 56 -6.57 -20.08 -38.53
C SER A 56 -7.68 -20.38 -37.51
N ASP A 57 -8.70 -21.17 -37.84
CA ASP A 57 -9.90 -21.32 -37.03
C ASP A 57 -9.64 -21.95 -35.67
N ALA A 58 -8.80 -22.98 -35.61
CA ALA A 58 -8.44 -23.64 -34.35
C ALA A 58 -7.62 -22.72 -33.46
N ALA A 59 -6.64 -22.03 -34.02
CA ALA A 59 -5.81 -21.05 -33.33
C ALA A 59 -6.64 -19.85 -32.79
N PHE A 60 -7.59 -19.38 -33.58
CA PHE A 60 -8.53 -18.35 -33.18
C PHE A 60 -9.39 -18.78 -31.98
N LEU A 61 -9.97 -19.98 -32.02
CA LEU A 61 -10.79 -20.51 -30.91
C LEU A 61 -9.96 -20.71 -29.63
N GLU A 62 -8.70 -21.11 -29.76
CA GLU A 62 -7.79 -21.22 -28.64
C GLU A 62 -7.49 -19.82 -28.05
N ALA A 63 -7.19 -18.81 -28.87
CA ALA A 63 -7.02 -17.43 -28.48
C ALA A 63 -8.25 -16.87 -27.76
N VAL A 64 -9.46 -17.15 -28.26
CA VAL A 64 -10.74 -16.76 -27.63
C VAL A 64 -10.89 -17.40 -26.25
N ALA A 65 -10.56 -18.68 -26.10
CA ALA A 65 -10.65 -19.38 -24.82
C ALA A 65 -9.69 -18.80 -23.77
N VAL A 66 -8.46 -18.46 -24.16
CA VAL A 66 -7.46 -17.84 -23.27
C VAL A 66 -7.88 -16.41 -22.91
N ALA A 67 -8.30 -15.61 -23.89
CA ALA A 67 -8.78 -14.24 -23.66
C ALA A 67 -10.00 -14.23 -22.72
N GLY A 68 -10.94 -15.14 -22.88
CA GLY A 68 -12.11 -15.31 -22.02
C GLY A 68 -11.71 -15.59 -20.57
N ARG A 69 -10.78 -16.50 -20.33
CA ARG A 69 -10.28 -16.78 -18.96
C ARG A 69 -9.60 -15.58 -18.32
N ILE A 70 -8.79 -14.85 -19.08
CA ILE A 70 -8.14 -13.63 -18.58
C ILE A 70 -9.21 -12.59 -18.18
N LEU A 71 -10.23 -12.41 -19.02
CA LEU A 71 -11.33 -11.48 -18.78
C LEU A 71 -12.13 -11.86 -17.52
N GLU A 72 -12.49 -13.14 -17.34
CA GLU A 72 -13.18 -13.64 -16.14
C GLU A 72 -12.39 -13.32 -14.86
N HIS A 73 -11.09 -13.59 -14.84
CA HIS A 73 -10.23 -13.28 -13.70
C HIS A 73 -10.08 -11.77 -13.46
N LYS A 74 -10.08 -10.96 -14.51
CA LYS A 74 -10.07 -9.50 -14.39
C LYS A 74 -11.36 -9.00 -13.75
N TRP A 75 -12.51 -9.46 -14.20
CA TRP A 75 -13.82 -9.10 -13.63
C TRP A 75 -13.93 -9.50 -12.15
N GLU A 76 -13.49 -10.72 -11.82
CA GLU A 76 -13.56 -11.15 -10.42
C GLU A 76 -12.68 -10.29 -9.51
N ARG A 77 -11.51 -9.86 -9.96
CA ARG A 77 -10.67 -8.91 -9.22
C ARG A 77 -11.36 -7.56 -9.03
N PHE A 78 -11.96 -7.02 -10.08
CA PHE A 78 -12.70 -5.77 -9.99
C PHE A 78 -13.90 -5.88 -9.03
N ARG A 79 -14.65 -6.97 -9.07
CA ARG A 79 -15.72 -7.23 -8.10
C ARG A 79 -15.21 -7.37 -6.66
N ALA A 80 -14.07 -7.99 -6.48
CA ALA A 80 -13.45 -8.08 -5.16
C ALA A 80 -13.03 -6.71 -4.64
N ASP A 81 -12.46 -5.85 -5.49
CA ASP A 81 -12.14 -4.46 -5.14
C ASP A 81 -13.40 -3.66 -4.76
N GLU A 82 -14.51 -3.83 -5.49
CA GLU A 82 -15.79 -3.21 -5.18
C GLU A 82 -16.34 -3.66 -3.82
N ARG A 83 -16.34 -4.98 -3.56
CA ARG A 83 -16.73 -5.50 -2.25
C ARG A 83 -15.85 -4.93 -1.13
N ALA A 84 -14.55 -4.79 -1.39
CA ALA A 84 -13.61 -4.20 -0.45
C ALA A 84 -13.94 -2.72 -0.19
N GLU A 85 -14.23 -1.93 -1.20
CA GLU A 85 -14.60 -0.51 -1.05
C GLU A 85 -15.88 -0.35 -0.22
N GLN A 86 -16.89 -1.19 -0.46
CA GLN A 86 -18.15 -1.17 0.31
C GLN A 86 -17.96 -1.54 1.78
N GLN A 87 -17.07 -2.48 2.09
CA GLN A 87 -16.83 -2.93 3.46
C GLN A 87 -15.90 -1.99 4.23
N PHE A 88 -15.08 -1.21 3.54
CA PHE A 88 -14.07 -0.36 4.17
C PHE A 88 -14.65 0.67 5.14
N ALA A 89 -15.75 1.31 4.78
CA ALA A 89 -16.40 2.32 5.64
C ALA A 89 -16.89 1.70 6.97
N ALA A 90 -17.47 0.50 6.91
CA ALA A 90 -17.92 -0.22 8.10
C ALA A 90 -16.73 -0.65 8.98
N LEU A 91 -15.66 -1.16 8.35
CA LEU A 91 -14.44 -1.57 9.02
C LEU A 91 -13.76 -0.40 9.78
N LEU A 92 -13.66 0.76 9.14
CA LEU A 92 -13.09 1.95 9.75
C LEU A 92 -13.96 2.49 10.90
N ALA A 93 -15.28 2.42 10.76
CA ALA A 93 -16.21 2.78 11.82
C ALA A 93 -16.08 1.84 13.04
N GLU A 94 -15.93 0.55 12.82
CA GLU A 94 -15.68 -0.43 13.89
C GLU A 94 -14.35 -0.18 14.61
N HIS A 95 -13.28 0.07 13.85
CA HIS A 95 -11.99 0.46 14.42
C HIS A 95 -12.11 1.68 15.33
N ARG A 96 -12.74 2.76 14.87
CA ARG A 96 -12.94 3.98 15.66
C ARG A 96 -13.75 3.71 16.93
N LYS A 97 -14.81 2.88 16.83
CA LYS A 97 -15.61 2.47 17.98
C LYS A 97 -14.79 1.70 19.01
N ARG A 98 -13.94 0.78 18.57
CA ARG A 98 -13.02 0.01 19.42
C ARG A 98 -12.03 0.94 20.13
N ILE A 99 -11.38 1.84 19.40
CA ILE A 99 -10.43 2.82 19.96
C ILE A 99 -11.09 3.69 21.04
N ALA A 100 -12.31 4.16 20.79
CA ALA A 100 -13.06 4.94 21.76
C ALA A 100 -13.43 4.12 23.02
N ALA A 101 -13.89 2.88 22.84
CA ALA A 101 -14.25 1.98 23.94
C ALA A 101 -13.04 1.61 24.81
N GLU A 102 -11.86 1.41 24.21
CA GLU A 102 -10.61 1.12 24.90
C GLU A 102 -9.91 2.40 25.45
N LYS A 103 -10.52 3.57 25.28
CA LYS A 103 -9.95 4.87 25.69
C LYS A 103 -8.57 5.16 25.09
N LYS A 104 -8.33 4.69 23.88
CA LYS A 104 -7.07 4.82 23.14
C LYS A 104 -7.07 5.98 22.13
N ALA A 105 -8.11 6.81 22.11
CA ALA A 105 -8.15 7.99 21.24
C ALA A 105 -6.99 8.94 21.56
N GLY A 106 -6.31 9.43 20.54
CA GLY A 106 -5.10 10.27 20.67
C GLY A 106 -3.82 9.48 20.98
N THR A 107 -3.88 8.14 21.12
CA THR A 107 -2.69 7.30 21.31
C THR A 107 -2.18 6.76 19.96
N MET A 108 -1.01 6.11 19.98
CA MET A 108 -0.46 5.44 18.79
C MET A 108 -1.36 4.33 18.26
N ASP A 109 -2.15 3.68 19.12
CA ASP A 109 -3.06 2.58 18.77
C ASP A 109 -4.17 3.03 17.81
N GLU A 110 -4.55 4.32 17.82
CA GLU A 110 -5.50 4.88 16.87
C GLU A 110 -5.01 4.76 15.42
N LYS A 111 -3.68 4.73 15.21
CA LYS A 111 -3.04 4.60 13.90
C LYS A 111 -2.79 3.15 13.47
N ILE A 112 -3.23 2.16 14.26
CA ILE A 112 -3.00 0.75 14.02
C ILE A 112 -4.34 0.06 13.75
N LEU A 113 -4.60 -0.31 12.50
CA LEU A 113 -5.81 -1.05 12.12
C LEU A 113 -5.52 -2.56 12.21
N ILE A 114 -6.32 -3.26 13.02
CA ILE A 114 -6.24 -4.72 13.15
C ILE A 114 -7.43 -5.34 12.44
N LEU A 115 -7.17 -6.26 11.52
CA LEU A 115 -8.16 -7.00 10.76
C LEU A 115 -8.26 -8.43 11.29
N SER A 116 -9.46 -9.02 11.22
CA SER A 116 -9.70 -10.44 11.47
C SER A 116 -9.26 -11.36 10.33
N GLU A 117 -9.15 -10.82 9.12
CA GLU A 117 -8.69 -11.48 7.90
C GLU A 117 -8.03 -10.47 6.96
N PHE A 118 -7.24 -10.93 5.99
CA PHE A 118 -6.65 -10.03 4.99
C PHE A 118 -7.73 -9.35 4.15
N PHE A 119 -7.63 -8.05 4.03
CA PHE A 119 -8.53 -7.21 3.28
C PHE A 119 -7.74 -6.17 2.46
N PRO A 120 -7.95 -6.07 1.14
CA PRO A 120 -7.18 -5.18 0.27
C PRO A 120 -7.65 -3.73 0.37
N CYS A 121 -7.27 -3.01 1.42
CA CYS A 121 -7.70 -1.64 1.72
C CYS A 121 -6.57 -0.59 1.71
N GLN A 122 -5.39 -0.93 1.23
CA GLN A 122 -4.23 -0.02 1.25
C GLN A 122 -4.49 1.33 0.56
N LYS A 123 -5.23 1.33 -0.55
CA LYS A 123 -5.58 2.55 -1.28
C LYS A 123 -6.49 3.46 -0.44
N GLN A 124 -7.52 2.89 0.18
CA GLN A 124 -8.47 3.63 1.02
C GLN A 124 -7.79 4.13 2.30
N LEU A 125 -6.91 3.31 2.89
CA LEU A 125 -6.15 3.67 4.08
C LEU A 125 -5.20 4.85 3.85
N SER A 126 -4.69 5.05 2.63
CA SER A 126 -3.78 6.16 2.32
C SER A 126 -4.36 7.53 2.67
N ALA A 127 -5.67 7.71 2.53
CA ALA A 127 -6.41 8.93 2.85
C ALA A 127 -6.87 9.02 4.33
N THR A 128 -6.47 8.09 5.21
CA THR A 128 -6.86 8.07 6.64
C THR A 128 -5.67 8.32 7.55
N GLU A 129 -5.92 8.38 8.86
CA GLU A 129 -4.85 8.48 9.89
C GLU A 129 -4.13 7.15 10.16
N ILE A 130 -4.65 6.04 9.64
CA ILE A 130 -4.06 4.72 9.85
C ILE A 130 -2.67 4.67 9.22
N ALA A 131 -1.69 4.23 10.00
CA ALA A 131 -0.28 4.11 9.62
C ALA A 131 0.16 2.66 9.41
N PHE A 132 -0.41 1.72 10.15
CA PHE A 132 -0.09 0.31 10.09
C PHE A 132 -1.36 -0.54 10.01
N LEU A 133 -1.25 -1.62 9.24
CA LEU A 133 -2.27 -2.65 9.07
C LEU A 133 -1.74 -3.96 9.63
N ILE A 134 -2.50 -4.61 10.52
CA ILE A 134 -2.19 -5.93 11.06
C ILE A 134 -3.28 -6.91 10.63
N PHE A 135 -2.91 -8.08 10.15
CA PHE A 135 -3.84 -9.14 9.77
C PHE A 135 -3.21 -10.52 9.96
N PRO A 136 -4.03 -11.58 10.16
CA PRO A 136 -3.52 -12.95 10.28
C PRO A 136 -2.79 -13.40 9.02
N SER A 137 -1.67 -14.08 9.19
CA SER A 137 -0.92 -14.70 8.10
C SER A 137 -1.47 -16.09 7.77
N ASN A 138 -1.54 -16.45 6.50
CA ASN A 138 -1.88 -17.83 6.08
C ASN A 138 -0.84 -18.88 6.50
N ARG A 139 0.31 -18.45 7.01
CA ARG A 139 1.40 -19.31 7.49
C ARG A 139 1.45 -19.42 9.02
N GLY A 140 0.47 -18.84 9.71
CA GLY A 140 0.45 -18.64 11.15
C GLY A 140 0.96 -17.26 11.56
N GLY A 141 0.60 -16.83 12.76
CA GLY A 141 0.94 -15.51 13.26
C GLY A 141 0.27 -14.36 12.52
N TYR A 142 0.92 -13.21 12.53
CA TYR A 142 0.40 -11.94 12.01
C TYR A 142 1.37 -11.27 11.03
N CYS A 143 0.80 -10.65 10.02
CA CYS A 143 1.50 -9.74 9.11
C CYS A 143 1.26 -8.30 9.55
N VAL A 144 2.31 -7.49 9.52
CA VAL A 144 2.28 -6.04 9.74
C VAL A 144 2.71 -5.35 8.46
N GLN A 145 1.86 -4.49 7.92
CA GLN A 145 2.16 -3.70 6.72
C GLN A 145 2.05 -2.21 7.01
N PRO A 146 3.06 -1.41 6.68
CA PRO A 146 2.95 0.04 6.72
C PRO A 146 2.01 0.55 5.62
N VAL A 147 1.24 1.58 5.92
CA VAL A 147 0.32 2.22 4.98
C VAL A 147 1.07 3.28 4.17
N ARG A 148 0.87 3.29 2.86
CA ARG A 148 1.46 4.28 1.96
C ARG A 148 0.81 5.65 2.13
N LYS A 149 1.58 6.70 1.89
CA LYS A 149 1.05 8.06 1.70
C LYS A 149 0.21 8.10 0.44
N GLU A 150 -0.76 8.97 0.41
CA GLU A 150 -1.61 9.16 -0.76
C GLU A 150 -0.78 9.55 -1.99
N ASN A 151 -1.07 8.92 -3.13
CA ASN A 151 -0.38 9.15 -4.41
C ASN A 151 1.17 9.06 -4.34
N SER A 152 1.70 8.22 -3.42
CA SER A 152 3.14 8.07 -3.20
C SER A 152 3.53 6.61 -3.03
N PHE A 153 4.78 6.30 -3.36
CA PHE A 153 5.39 5.01 -3.04
C PHE A 153 5.93 4.95 -1.60
N ASN A 154 6.07 6.09 -0.92
CA ASN A 154 6.56 6.18 0.45
C ASN A 154 5.47 5.77 1.44
N TYR A 155 5.86 5.20 2.57
CA TYR A 155 4.97 4.91 3.68
C TYR A 155 4.71 6.15 4.53
N LYS A 156 3.61 6.15 5.28
CA LYS A 156 3.32 7.18 6.28
C LYS A 156 4.33 7.12 7.42
N TYR A 157 4.68 5.88 7.82
CA TYR A 157 5.72 5.54 8.78
C TYR A 157 6.45 4.31 8.28
N ASP A 158 7.76 4.29 8.46
CA ASP A 158 8.62 3.18 8.07
C ASP A 158 8.94 2.31 9.29
N PHE A 159 9.32 1.05 9.09
CA PHE A 159 10.00 0.28 10.11
C PHE A 159 11.41 0.88 10.33
N PRO A 160 11.97 0.79 11.57
CA PRO A 160 13.35 1.19 11.82
C PRO A 160 14.33 0.52 10.85
N GLU A 161 15.28 1.27 10.30
CA GLU A 161 16.26 0.75 9.34
C GLU A 161 17.04 -0.44 9.91
N THR A 162 17.27 -0.46 11.23
CA THR A 162 17.96 -1.53 11.94
C THR A 162 17.23 -2.87 11.91
N TRP A 163 15.95 -2.90 11.52
CA TRP A 163 15.14 -4.12 11.41
C TRP A 163 15.12 -4.71 10.01
N LEU A 164 15.44 -3.89 9.00
CA LEU A 164 15.26 -4.26 7.60
C LEU A 164 16.16 -5.42 7.18
N GLY A 165 15.56 -6.48 6.67
CA GLY A 165 16.24 -7.70 6.23
C GLY A 165 16.63 -8.67 7.35
N LEU A 166 16.24 -8.39 8.61
CA LEU A 166 16.50 -9.27 9.72
C LEU A 166 15.42 -10.35 9.87
N GLU A 167 15.81 -11.46 10.44
CA GLU A 167 14.96 -12.63 10.70
C GLU A 167 15.23 -13.18 12.11
N LYS A 168 14.20 -13.79 12.71
CA LYS A 168 14.29 -14.57 13.96
C LYS A 168 15.08 -13.84 15.06
N GLU A 169 16.07 -14.50 15.64
CA GLU A 169 16.84 -14.03 16.79
C GLU A 169 17.46 -12.65 16.57
N ALA A 170 17.97 -12.38 15.36
CA ALA A 170 18.56 -11.07 15.04
C ALA A 170 17.51 -9.94 15.03
N LEU A 171 16.28 -10.24 14.56
CA LEU A 171 15.18 -9.30 14.61
C LEU A 171 14.66 -9.11 16.04
N GLN A 172 14.59 -10.20 16.82
CA GLN A 172 14.17 -10.17 18.23
C GLN A 172 15.13 -9.31 19.06
N GLU A 173 16.44 -9.47 18.85
CA GLU A 173 17.46 -8.64 19.51
C GLU A 173 17.33 -7.18 19.12
N ALA A 174 17.14 -6.87 17.81
CA ALA A 174 17.04 -5.51 17.32
C ALA A 174 15.75 -4.79 17.75
N THR A 175 14.65 -5.54 17.92
CA THR A 175 13.34 -4.99 18.32
C THR A 175 13.11 -5.00 19.82
N GLY A 176 13.76 -5.91 20.56
CA GLY A 176 13.45 -6.23 21.96
C GLY A 176 12.14 -7.01 22.13
N LEU A 177 11.57 -7.58 21.05
CA LEU A 177 10.33 -8.36 21.03
C LEU A 177 10.65 -9.84 20.83
N SER A 178 9.94 -10.73 21.54
CA SER A 178 10.26 -12.16 21.57
C SER A 178 9.70 -12.95 20.38
N ASP A 179 8.56 -12.50 19.84
CA ASP A 179 7.75 -13.27 18.90
C ASP A 179 7.70 -12.65 17.50
N VAL A 180 8.68 -11.80 17.15
CA VAL A 180 8.88 -11.32 15.79
C VAL A 180 9.74 -12.28 15.01
N SER A 181 9.39 -12.55 13.74
CA SER A 181 10.04 -13.61 12.95
C SER A 181 10.72 -13.12 11.68
N PHE A 182 10.26 -12.04 11.08
CA PHE A 182 10.83 -11.53 9.81
C PHE A 182 10.50 -10.06 9.59
N CYS A 183 11.46 -9.30 9.07
CA CYS A 183 11.23 -7.96 8.53
C CYS A 183 11.81 -7.87 7.11
N HIS A 184 10.97 -7.61 6.12
CA HIS A 184 11.41 -7.54 4.75
C HIS A 184 12.39 -6.38 4.52
N LYS A 185 13.46 -6.62 3.74
CA LYS A 185 14.48 -5.61 3.42
C LYS A 185 13.91 -4.31 2.82
N GLY A 186 12.83 -4.41 2.07
CA GLY A 186 12.12 -3.25 1.51
C GLY A 186 11.13 -2.58 2.46
N GLY A 187 11.04 -3.00 3.73
CA GLY A 187 10.21 -2.37 4.75
C GLY A 187 8.69 -2.45 4.54
N PHE A 188 8.20 -3.31 3.64
CA PHE A 188 6.77 -3.39 3.35
C PHE A 188 6.02 -4.46 4.15
N LEU A 189 6.74 -5.30 4.89
CA LEU A 189 6.19 -6.41 5.66
C LEU A 189 7.07 -6.72 6.86
N LEU A 190 6.43 -6.87 8.00
CA LEU A 190 6.99 -7.52 9.20
C LEU A 190 6.04 -8.63 9.60
N THR A 191 6.57 -9.74 10.16
CA THR A 191 5.76 -10.85 10.69
C THR A 191 6.06 -11.07 12.15
N ALA A 192 5.01 -11.40 12.93
CA ALA A 192 5.09 -11.76 14.33
C ALA A 192 4.19 -12.97 14.62
N GLU A 193 4.56 -13.79 15.59
CA GLU A 193 3.76 -14.96 15.98
C GLU A 193 2.54 -14.55 16.82
N THR A 194 2.66 -13.46 17.59
CA THR A 194 1.58 -12.95 18.45
C THR A 194 1.07 -11.59 17.99
N LEU A 195 -0.20 -11.31 18.30
CA LEU A 195 -0.81 -10.00 18.03
C LEU A 195 -0.15 -8.92 18.89
N ASP A 196 0.22 -9.24 20.12
CA ASP A 196 0.82 -8.29 21.05
C ASP A 196 2.16 -7.77 20.53
N ASP A 197 3.03 -8.65 20.01
CA ASP A 197 4.30 -8.25 19.41
C ASP A 197 4.12 -7.55 18.06
N ALA A 198 3.11 -7.92 17.27
CA ALA A 198 2.74 -7.18 16.05
C ALA A 198 2.34 -5.74 16.38
N VAL A 199 1.52 -5.52 17.41
CA VAL A 199 1.11 -4.18 17.88
C VAL A 199 2.30 -3.43 18.48
N ALA A 200 3.15 -4.11 19.28
CA ALA A 200 4.34 -3.52 19.87
C ALA A 200 5.33 -3.03 18.79
N ALA A 201 5.54 -3.81 17.74
CA ALA A 201 6.37 -3.42 16.59
C ALA A 201 5.82 -2.16 15.91
N CYS A 202 4.50 -2.05 15.73
CA CYS A 202 3.88 -0.83 15.22
C CYS A 202 4.14 0.37 16.14
N ARG A 203 3.96 0.21 17.46
CA ARG A 203 4.18 1.30 18.43
C ARG A 203 5.63 1.77 18.44
N ILE A 204 6.59 0.85 18.39
CA ILE A 204 8.02 1.21 18.30
C ILE A 204 8.28 1.98 17.01
N SER A 205 7.73 1.53 15.88
CA SER A 205 7.88 2.22 14.60
C SER A 205 7.23 3.61 14.58
N LEU A 206 6.09 3.77 15.26
CA LEU A 206 5.43 5.08 15.42
C LEU A 206 6.20 6.03 16.36
N ALA A 207 6.82 5.49 17.40
CA ALA A 207 7.61 6.25 18.38
C ALA A 207 9.01 6.58 17.85
N GLY A 208 9.60 5.67 17.09
CA GLY A 208 10.99 5.71 16.65
C GLY A 208 11.25 6.57 15.41
N MET A 209 10.24 7.24 14.83
CA MET A 209 10.50 8.30 13.88
C MET A 209 11.10 9.48 14.65
N PRO A 210 12.44 9.75 14.57
CA PRO A 210 12.91 11.05 14.94
C PRO A 210 12.10 12.03 14.08
N LYS A 211 11.43 13.01 14.70
CA LYS A 211 10.93 14.16 13.95
C LYS A 211 12.09 14.55 13.05
N ALA A 212 11.90 14.53 11.72
CA ALA A 212 12.95 14.87 10.78
C ALA A 212 13.68 16.07 11.36
N PRO A 213 15.03 16.03 11.47
CA PRO A 213 15.74 17.14 12.06
C PRO A 213 15.29 18.38 11.30
N VAL A 214 14.66 19.32 11.98
CA VAL A 214 14.31 20.58 11.37
C VAL A 214 15.63 21.27 11.13
N LEU A 215 16.13 21.18 9.89
CA LEU A 215 17.31 21.91 9.47
C LEU A 215 16.90 23.38 9.40
N ILE A 216 17.03 24.10 10.50
CA ILE A 216 16.85 25.54 10.52
C ILE A 216 18.13 26.12 9.91
N HIS A 217 18.05 26.54 8.65
CA HIS A 217 19.12 27.31 8.02
C HIS A 217 19.06 28.72 8.59
N ILE A 218 19.85 28.96 9.61
CA ILE A 218 20.00 30.29 10.19
C ILE A 218 20.98 31.06 9.33
N GLY A 219 20.53 32.15 8.72
CA GLY A 219 21.39 33.10 8.01
C GLY A 219 22.49 33.67 8.90
N THR A 220 23.42 34.41 8.30
CA THR A 220 24.63 34.98 8.97
C THR A 220 24.38 36.00 10.05
N ASP A 221 23.13 36.36 10.35
CA ASP A 221 22.78 37.34 11.34
C ASP A 221 22.65 36.70 12.74
N ALA A 222 23.17 37.35 13.76
CA ALA A 222 23.09 36.88 15.14
C ALA A 222 21.64 36.69 15.55
N ILE A 223 21.30 35.48 16.00
CA ILE A 223 19.96 35.16 16.50
C ILE A 223 19.91 35.60 17.95
N ASP A 224 18.99 36.50 18.24
CA ASP A 224 18.64 36.81 19.62
C ASP A 224 17.90 35.59 20.19
N ALA A 225 18.34 35.10 21.35
CA ALA A 225 17.76 33.93 22.03
C ALA A 225 16.27 34.10 22.38
N ASP A 226 15.74 35.31 22.22
CA ASP A 226 14.34 35.68 22.43
C ASP A 226 13.47 35.64 21.13
N ASP A 227 13.99 35.16 20.02
CA ASP A 227 13.22 35.10 18.78
C ASP A 227 11.97 34.22 18.96
N ALA A 228 10.82 34.80 18.67
CA ALA A 228 9.50 34.16 18.78
C ALA A 228 9.37 32.89 17.95
N LEU A 229 10.21 32.72 16.90
CA LEU A 229 10.27 31.52 16.07
C LEU A 229 10.85 30.31 16.85
N LEU A 230 11.85 30.52 17.73
CA LEU A 230 12.44 29.45 18.53
C LEU A 230 11.47 28.93 19.60
N ARG A 231 10.52 29.77 20.08
CA ARG A 231 9.49 29.38 21.05
C ARG A 231 8.40 28.47 20.47
N GLN A 232 8.31 28.35 19.14
CA GLN A 232 7.36 27.48 18.46
C GLN A 232 7.89 26.07 18.21
N ILE A 233 9.13 25.77 18.57
CA ILE A 233 9.73 24.42 18.41
C ILE A 233 9.37 23.59 19.67
N PRO A 234 8.54 22.54 19.56
CA PRO A 234 7.96 21.86 20.73
C PRO A 234 8.95 21.05 21.59
N SER A 235 10.16 20.80 21.11
CA SER A 235 11.25 20.24 21.92
C SER A 235 12.60 20.47 21.24
N MET A 236 13.54 21.06 21.97
CA MET A 236 14.91 21.34 21.51
C MET A 236 15.83 20.12 21.55
N GLU A 237 15.36 18.94 21.94
CA GLU A 237 16.21 17.75 22.09
C GLU A 237 16.80 17.23 20.76
N HIS A 238 16.31 17.72 19.62
CA HIS A 238 16.75 17.28 18.29
C HIS A 238 17.11 18.44 17.36
N ALA A 239 17.34 19.64 17.86
CA ALA A 239 17.77 20.80 17.06
C ALA A 239 19.30 20.87 17.03
N VAL A 240 19.91 20.68 15.86
CA VAL A 240 21.34 20.93 15.65
C VAL A 240 21.50 22.35 15.13
N ILE A 241 22.00 23.24 15.95
CA ILE A 241 22.35 24.63 15.57
C ILE A 241 23.76 24.61 14.99
N LEU A 242 23.90 24.77 13.68
CA LEU A 242 25.19 24.94 13.05
C LEU A 242 25.55 26.43 12.97
N HIS A 243 26.45 26.88 13.81
CA HIS A 243 27.12 28.17 13.65
C HIS A 243 28.21 28.07 12.59
N LYS A 244 28.13 28.86 11.54
CA LYS A 244 29.27 29.09 10.66
C LYS A 244 30.02 30.30 11.21
N PRO A 245 31.31 30.17 11.61
CA PRO A 245 32.09 31.33 12.05
C PRO A 245 32.24 32.31 10.88
N LEU A 246 32.03 33.57 11.14
CA LEU A 246 32.37 34.66 10.23
C LEU A 246 33.89 34.63 10.01
N LEU A 247 34.35 34.48 8.76
CA LEU A 247 35.70 34.74 8.33
C LEU A 247 35.87 36.23 8.13
#